data_1ffbfce9ba41b8b258895366b5bca0bd
#
_entry.id   1ffbfce9ba41b8b258895366b5bca0bd
#
_cell.length_a   1.000
_cell.length_b   1.000
_cell.length_c   1.000
_cell.angle_alpha   90.00
_cell.angle_beta   90.00
_cell.angle_gamma   90.00
#
_symmetry.space_group_name_H-M   'P 1'
#
loop_
_entity.id
_entity.type
_entity.pdbx_description
1 polymer ?
#
loop_
_entity_poly.entity_id
_entity_poly.type
_entity_poly.pdbx_seq_one_letter_code
_entity_poly.pdbx_strand_id
1 'polypeptide(L)'
;MKRDVAKKIPTARYLSRREMLGYISATVAAVLLGCERRQSDFANTARVSPQAETKTGTRVPPSCVVRPEQTEGPYFVDERLNRSDIRSDPSDGLVKDGIPLRVVLRVSQIGGNGCAPLAGAMVDLWQCDALGIYSDVRDRSFDTSGKKFLRGYQVTDNNGSAEFITIYPGWYPGRTVHIHFKIRTDAASRRAYEFTSQLYFEESITDEVYLQAPYVSRGRRTTMNTMDGIFRRGGDRLILQVVRQAQGYAGAFDIGLQIV
;
A
#
# COMPACT_ATOMS: atom_id res chain seq x y z
N MET A 1 64.60 7.15 -9.16
CA MET A 1 64.11 8.55 -9.11
C MET A 1 62.86 8.61 -9.97
N LYS A 2 61.66 8.38 -9.40
CA LYS A 2 60.36 8.57 -10.04
C LYS A 2 59.54 9.48 -9.13
N ARG A 3 59.12 10.60 -9.67
CA ARG A 3 58.31 11.61 -8.95
C ARG A 3 56.85 11.25 -9.12
N ASP A 4 56.14 10.99 -8.01
CA ASP A 4 54.69 10.87 -8.02
C ASP A 4 54.07 12.27 -8.03
N VAL A 5 53.26 12.53 -9.06
CA VAL A 5 52.44 13.74 -9.19
C VAL A 5 51.06 13.43 -8.66
N ALA A 6 50.79 13.84 -7.43
CA ALA A 6 49.44 13.75 -6.84
C ALA A 6 48.52 14.80 -7.48
N LYS A 7 47.49 14.35 -8.15
CA LYS A 7 46.43 15.15 -8.78
C LYS A 7 45.42 15.58 -7.70
N LYS A 8 45.42 16.86 -7.37
CA LYS A 8 44.43 17.47 -6.44
C LYS A 8 43.06 17.48 -7.10
N ILE A 9 42.08 16.85 -6.43
CA ILE A 9 40.65 16.91 -6.75
C ILE A 9 40.05 18.18 -6.12
N PRO A 10 39.32 19.03 -6.85
CA PRO A 10 38.70 20.22 -6.27
C PRO A 10 37.51 19.83 -5.38
N THR A 11 37.53 20.30 -4.13
CA THR A 11 36.44 20.20 -3.18
C THR A 11 35.30 21.12 -3.57
N ALA A 12 34.10 20.54 -3.78
CA ALA A 12 32.87 21.28 -3.98
C ALA A 12 32.49 22.04 -2.68
N ARG A 13 32.33 23.37 -2.77
CA ARG A 13 31.83 24.20 -1.69
C ARG A 13 30.31 24.04 -1.59
N TYR A 14 29.83 23.52 -0.48
CA TYR A 14 28.41 23.55 -0.13
C TYR A 14 28.05 24.94 0.39
N LEU A 15 27.06 25.57 -0.25
CA LEU A 15 26.49 26.85 0.18
C LEU A 15 25.61 26.64 1.43
N SER A 16 25.77 27.49 2.44
CA SER A 16 24.99 27.43 3.68
C SER A 16 23.57 27.96 3.47
N ARG A 17 22.60 27.51 4.31
CA ARG A 17 21.20 27.94 4.24
C ARG A 17 20.94 29.43 4.32
N ARG A 18 21.91 30.22 4.75
CA ARG A 18 21.85 31.71 4.83
C ARG A 18 22.14 32.39 3.50
N GLU A 19 22.85 31.76 2.59
CA GLU A 19 23.22 32.34 1.30
C GLU A 19 22.13 32.13 0.22
N MET A 20 21.16 31.23 0.44
CA MET A 20 20.01 31.02 -0.46
C MET A 20 18.88 32.07 -0.32
N LEU A 21 18.85 32.87 0.72
CA LEU A 21 17.79 33.87 0.95
C LEU A 21 18.06 35.24 0.33
N GLY A 22 19.19 35.41 -0.37
CA GLY A 22 19.63 36.68 -0.95
C GLY A 22 19.16 37.00 -2.38
N TYR A 23 18.55 36.07 -3.08
CA TYR A 23 18.26 36.25 -4.53
C TYR A 23 16.78 36.34 -4.91
N ILE A 24 15.86 36.57 -3.97
CA ILE A 24 14.45 36.84 -4.28
C ILE A 24 14.09 38.25 -3.77
N SER A 25 14.60 39.26 -4.45
CA SER A 25 14.11 40.63 -4.32
C SER A 25 14.64 41.51 -5.45
N ALA A 26 14.06 41.39 -6.63
CA ALA A 26 14.05 42.42 -7.68
C ALA A 26 13.31 41.87 -8.90
N THR A 27 12.00 42.06 -9.00
CA THR A 27 11.24 42.34 -10.22
C THR A 27 9.74 42.26 -9.93
N VAL A 28 9.18 43.27 -9.29
CA VAL A 28 7.77 43.67 -9.44
C VAL A 28 7.71 45.18 -9.33
N ALA A 29 7.75 45.86 -10.45
CA ALA A 29 7.23 47.21 -10.62
C ALA A 29 6.91 47.46 -12.10
N ALA A 30 5.79 48.06 -12.31
CA ALA A 30 5.25 48.59 -13.57
C ALA A 30 4.35 47.60 -14.38
N VAL A 31 3.03 47.67 -14.16
CA VAL A 31 2.07 48.25 -15.11
C VAL A 31 0.76 48.50 -14.38
N LEU A 32 0.56 49.75 -13.94
CA LEU A 32 -0.76 50.35 -13.73
C LEU A 32 -0.80 51.53 -14.63
N LEU A 33 -1.73 51.53 -15.61
CA LEU A 33 -2.40 52.71 -16.16
C LEU A 33 -3.17 52.33 -17.43
N GLY A 34 -4.47 52.51 -17.40
CA GLY A 34 -5.33 52.40 -18.58
C GLY A 34 -6.80 52.34 -18.19
N CYS A 35 -7.36 53.51 -17.83
CA CYS A 35 -8.81 53.77 -17.77
C CYS A 35 -9.44 53.58 -19.14
N GLU A 36 -10.67 53.04 -19.23
CA GLU A 36 -11.84 53.94 -19.47
C GLU A 36 -13.17 53.17 -19.45
N ARG A 37 -14.17 53.88 -18.95
CA ARG A 37 -15.57 53.54 -18.82
C ARG A 37 -16.23 53.19 -20.16
N ARG A 38 -17.08 52.18 -20.13
CA ARG A 38 -18.40 52.22 -20.79
C ARG A 38 -19.43 51.52 -19.94
N GLN A 39 -20.34 52.31 -19.38
CA GLN A 39 -21.65 51.87 -18.92
C GLN A 39 -22.54 51.53 -20.09
N SER A 40 -23.21 50.41 -20.02
CA SER A 40 -24.56 50.25 -20.56
C SER A 40 -25.24 49.10 -19.80
N ASP A 41 -26.33 49.50 -19.19
CA ASP A 41 -27.30 48.70 -18.45
C ASP A 41 -27.81 47.53 -19.26
N PHE A 42 -27.96 46.38 -18.59
CA PHE A 42 -29.21 45.57 -18.64
C PHE A 42 -29.20 44.62 -17.45
N ALA A 43 -30.11 44.88 -16.54
CA ALA A 43 -30.48 43.99 -15.44
C ALA A 43 -31.04 42.69 -15.99
N ASN A 44 -30.52 41.57 -15.52
CA ASN A 44 -31.33 40.39 -15.29
C ASN A 44 -30.68 39.50 -14.20
N THR A 45 -31.25 39.59 -13.03
CA THR A 45 -30.91 38.81 -11.87
C THR A 45 -31.43 37.39 -12.04
N ALA A 46 -30.55 36.47 -12.40
CA ALA A 46 -30.78 35.06 -12.11
C ALA A 46 -29.75 34.65 -11.02
N ARG A 47 -30.21 34.55 -9.78
CA ARG A 47 -29.48 33.93 -8.70
C ARG A 47 -29.28 32.44 -9.05
N VAL A 48 -28.10 32.10 -9.51
CA VAL A 48 -27.65 30.71 -9.56
C VAL A 48 -27.14 30.37 -8.16
N SER A 49 -27.95 29.67 -7.39
CA SER A 49 -27.48 28.98 -6.20
C SER A 49 -26.41 27.97 -6.61
N PRO A 50 -25.27 27.85 -5.89
CA PRO A 50 -24.37 26.76 -6.13
C PRO A 50 -25.06 25.45 -5.72
N GLN A 51 -25.53 24.69 -6.70
CA GLN A 51 -25.87 23.30 -6.47
C GLN A 51 -24.60 22.59 -6.04
N ALA A 52 -24.59 22.12 -4.80
CA ALA A 52 -23.63 21.15 -4.35
C ALA A 52 -23.77 19.92 -5.26
N GLU A 53 -22.78 19.71 -6.14
CA GLU A 53 -22.65 18.46 -6.87
C GLU A 53 -22.44 17.34 -5.86
N THR A 54 -23.52 16.70 -5.50
CA THR A 54 -23.48 15.40 -4.83
C THR A 54 -22.86 14.44 -5.84
N LYS A 55 -21.55 14.19 -5.73
CA LYS A 55 -20.91 13.10 -6.44
C LYS A 55 -21.59 11.82 -5.99
N THR A 56 -22.61 11.41 -6.70
CA THR A 56 -23.20 10.08 -6.61
C THR A 56 -22.14 9.13 -7.13
N GLY A 57 -21.24 8.69 -6.24
CA GLY A 57 -20.30 7.62 -6.54
C GLY A 57 -21.13 6.42 -6.97
N THR A 58 -21.01 6.02 -8.23
CA THR A 58 -21.62 4.80 -8.74
C THR A 58 -21.11 3.65 -7.87
N ARG A 59 -21.96 3.14 -6.99
CA ARG A 59 -21.64 2.04 -6.09
C ARG A 59 -21.46 0.80 -6.96
N VAL A 60 -20.22 0.40 -7.16
CA VAL A 60 -19.93 -0.88 -7.83
C VAL A 60 -20.51 -1.98 -6.97
N PRO A 61 -21.41 -2.83 -7.48
CA PRO A 61 -21.95 -3.92 -6.68
C PRO A 61 -20.83 -4.85 -6.24
N PRO A 62 -20.92 -5.42 -5.01
CA PRO A 62 -19.88 -6.31 -4.50
C PRO A 62 -19.73 -7.54 -5.40
N SER A 63 -18.49 -7.95 -5.62
CA SER A 63 -18.15 -9.13 -6.40
C SER A 63 -18.31 -10.39 -5.55
N CYS A 64 -19.11 -11.34 -6.01
CA CYS A 64 -19.31 -12.66 -5.35
C CYS A 64 -18.15 -13.63 -5.62
N VAL A 65 -16.92 -13.22 -5.42
CA VAL A 65 -15.75 -14.03 -5.73
C VAL A 65 -15.30 -14.83 -4.52
N VAL A 66 -15.57 -16.12 -4.51
CA VAL A 66 -15.01 -17.05 -3.50
C VAL A 66 -13.53 -17.26 -3.79
N ARG A 67 -12.72 -17.08 -2.76
CA ARG A 67 -11.27 -17.28 -2.81
C ARG A 67 -10.86 -18.50 -1.99
N PRO A 68 -9.76 -19.19 -2.36
CA PRO A 68 -9.27 -20.31 -1.56
C PRO A 68 -8.65 -19.83 -0.24
N GLU A 69 -8.92 -20.56 0.83
CA GLU A 69 -8.14 -20.46 2.05
C GLU A 69 -6.73 -21.00 1.84
N GLN A 70 -5.78 -20.38 2.54
CA GLN A 70 -4.39 -20.84 2.58
C GLN A 70 -3.84 -20.70 3.99
N THR A 71 -2.68 -21.31 4.22
CA THR A 71 -2.06 -21.31 5.54
C THR A 71 -1.68 -19.91 6.01
N GLU A 72 -1.88 -19.66 7.30
CA GLU A 72 -1.42 -18.48 8.01
C GLU A 72 0.11 -18.36 8.00
N GLY A 73 0.81 -19.49 7.98
CA GLY A 73 2.26 -19.53 8.13
C GLY A 73 2.74 -19.26 9.54
N PRO A 74 4.08 -19.29 9.78
CA PRO A 74 4.64 -19.20 11.13
C PRO A 74 4.82 -17.77 11.66
N TYR A 75 4.52 -16.75 10.85
CA TYR A 75 4.87 -15.35 11.16
C TYR A 75 3.67 -14.46 11.48
N PHE A 76 2.49 -15.04 11.72
CA PHE A 76 1.35 -14.30 12.24
C PHE A 76 1.59 -13.96 13.73
N VAL A 77 1.36 -12.69 14.08
CA VAL A 77 1.33 -12.20 15.46
C VAL A 77 0.15 -11.25 15.58
N ASP A 78 -0.76 -11.49 16.54
CA ASP A 78 -1.92 -10.61 16.78
C ASP A 78 -1.49 -9.38 17.60
N GLU A 79 -0.92 -8.41 16.92
CA GLU A 79 -0.42 -7.17 17.50
C GLU A 79 -1.53 -6.17 17.85
N ARG A 80 -2.74 -6.40 17.37
CA ARG A 80 -3.90 -5.50 17.52
C ARG A 80 -3.61 -4.04 17.15
N LEU A 81 -2.85 -3.82 16.09
CA LEU A 81 -2.49 -2.50 15.58
C LEU A 81 -3.53 -2.04 14.55
N ASN A 82 -4.51 -1.24 14.99
CA ASN A 82 -5.47 -0.63 14.08
C ASN A 82 -4.83 0.55 13.34
N ARG A 83 -4.34 0.31 12.14
CA ARG A 83 -3.70 1.32 11.29
C ARG A 83 -3.78 0.93 9.82
N SER A 84 -4.00 1.92 8.96
CA SER A 84 -3.98 1.73 7.50
C SER A 84 -2.55 1.79 6.94
N ASP A 85 -1.73 2.74 7.39
CA ASP A 85 -0.32 2.78 7.01
C ASP A 85 0.50 1.87 7.93
N ILE A 86 0.90 0.72 7.38
CA ILE A 86 1.65 -0.30 8.13
C ILE A 86 3.16 -0.23 7.89
N ARG A 87 3.66 0.74 7.12
CA ARG A 87 5.08 0.85 6.76
C ARG A 87 5.97 1.23 7.93
N SER A 88 5.49 2.05 8.86
CA SER A 88 6.26 2.47 10.02
C SER A 88 6.31 1.39 11.10
N ASP A 89 7.39 1.39 11.87
CA ASP A 89 7.49 0.60 13.09
C ASP A 89 7.10 1.47 14.30
N PRO A 90 6.03 1.14 15.03
CA PRO A 90 5.61 1.92 16.19
C PRO A 90 6.64 1.92 17.34
N SER A 91 7.57 0.97 17.36
CA SER A 91 8.57 0.87 18.42
C SER A 91 9.68 1.92 18.32
N ASP A 92 9.99 2.42 17.12
CA ASP A 92 11.06 3.39 16.88
C ASP A 92 10.69 4.47 15.85
N GLY A 93 9.51 4.41 15.23
CA GLY A 93 9.03 5.37 14.24
C GLY A 93 9.68 5.23 12.86
N LEU A 94 10.56 4.26 12.64
CA LEU A 94 11.23 4.07 11.35
C LEU A 94 10.26 3.54 10.31
N VAL A 95 10.33 4.09 9.11
CA VAL A 95 9.56 3.65 7.95
C VAL A 95 10.39 2.67 7.13
N LYS A 96 9.81 1.53 6.77
CA LYS A 96 10.47 0.54 5.92
C LYS A 96 10.60 1.03 4.49
N ASP A 97 11.80 0.95 3.95
CA ASP A 97 12.10 1.27 2.56
C ASP A 97 11.48 0.23 1.63
N GLY A 98 10.97 0.70 0.50
CA GLY A 98 10.41 -0.14 -0.55
C GLY A 98 9.49 0.63 -1.49
N ILE A 99 9.09 -0.01 -2.58
CA ILE A 99 8.15 0.57 -3.54
C ILE A 99 6.76 0.60 -2.89
N PRO A 100 6.12 1.78 -2.78
CA PRO A 100 4.80 1.91 -2.17
C PRO A 100 3.75 1.03 -2.85
N LEU A 101 2.92 0.40 -2.04
CA LEU A 101 1.81 -0.42 -2.48
C LEU A 101 0.56 -0.07 -1.68
N ARG A 102 -0.49 0.33 -2.38
CA ARG A 102 -1.82 0.50 -1.81
C ARG A 102 -2.65 -0.75 -2.07
N VAL A 103 -3.17 -1.37 -1.02
CA VAL A 103 -4.00 -2.58 -1.09
C VAL A 103 -5.39 -2.26 -0.55
N VAL A 104 -6.43 -2.57 -1.32
CA VAL A 104 -7.83 -2.49 -0.87
C VAL A 104 -8.43 -3.88 -0.91
N LEU A 105 -8.83 -4.41 0.26
CA LEU A 105 -9.63 -5.63 0.33
C LEU A 105 -11.10 -5.24 0.40
N ARG A 106 -11.92 -5.78 -0.51
CA ARG A 106 -13.37 -5.61 -0.53
C ARG A 106 -14.03 -6.92 -0.14
N VAL A 107 -14.55 -6.96 1.07
CA VAL A 107 -15.11 -8.15 1.68
C VAL A 107 -16.64 -8.13 1.55
N SER A 108 -17.20 -9.22 1.08
CA SER A 108 -18.64 -9.40 0.93
C SER A 108 -19.08 -10.68 1.64
N GLN A 109 -20.28 -10.65 2.19
CA GLN A 109 -20.96 -11.85 2.66
C GLN A 109 -21.81 -12.43 1.53
N ILE A 110 -21.66 -13.74 1.30
CA ILE A 110 -22.48 -14.49 0.35
C ILE A 110 -23.69 -15.04 1.10
N GLY A 111 -24.88 -14.72 0.63
CA GLY A 111 -26.15 -15.20 1.19
C GLY A 111 -27.11 -15.67 0.10
N GLY A 112 -28.29 -16.15 0.48
CA GLY A 112 -29.30 -16.70 -0.44
C GLY A 112 -29.76 -15.74 -1.55
N ASN A 113 -29.61 -14.44 -1.36
CA ASN A 113 -30.01 -13.41 -2.34
C ASN A 113 -28.79 -12.75 -3.07
N GLY A 114 -27.61 -13.37 -3.01
CA GLY A 114 -26.39 -12.82 -3.64
C GLY A 114 -25.35 -12.33 -2.65
N CYS A 115 -24.56 -11.32 -3.03
CA CYS A 115 -23.52 -10.75 -2.19
C CYS A 115 -23.91 -9.38 -1.64
N ALA A 116 -23.62 -9.19 -0.35
CA ALA A 116 -23.70 -7.89 0.31
C ALA A 116 -22.33 -7.50 0.89
N PRO A 117 -21.98 -6.20 0.93
CA PRO A 117 -20.78 -5.76 1.62
C PRO A 117 -20.78 -6.24 3.08
N LEU A 118 -19.66 -6.76 3.55
CA LEU A 118 -19.50 -7.16 4.94
C LEU A 118 -18.82 -6.02 5.71
N ALA A 119 -19.63 -5.18 6.37
CA ALA A 119 -19.13 -4.13 7.25
C ALA A 119 -18.76 -4.68 8.62
N GLY A 120 -17.78 -4.05 9.29
CA GLY A 120 -17.38 -4.40 10.66
C GLY A 120 -16.47 -5.62 10.77
N ALA A 121 -16.08 -6.25 9.67
CA ALA A 121 -15.08 -7.33 9.70
C ALA A 121 -13.68 -6.78 9.94
N MET A 122 -12.92 -7.41 10.82
CA MET A 122 -11.51 -7.11 11.04
C MET A 122 -10.67 -7.80 9.96
N VAL A 123 -9.87 -7.03 9.25
CA VAL A 123 -8.94 -7.52 8.24
C VAL A 123 -7.53 -7.25 8.71
N ASP A 124 -6.79 -8.31 9.02
CA ASP A 124 -5.35 -8.24 9.32
C ASP A 124 -4.56 -8.38 8.02
N LEU A 125 -3.45 -7.66 7.94
CA LEU A 125 -2.48 -7.77 6.86
C LEU A 125 -1.07 -7.79 7.43
N TRP A 126 -0.24 -8.76 6.98
CA TRP A 126 1.16 -8.85 7.37
C TRP A 126 2.03 -9.39 6.25
N GLN A 127 3.27 -8.93 6.22
CA GLN A 127 4.24 -9.30 5.19
C GLN A 127 5.67 -9.08 5.64
N CYS A 128 6.63 -9.63 4.91
CA CYS A 128 8.04 -9.29 5.07
C CYS A 128 8.37 -7.92 4.45
N ASP A 129 9.48 -7.32 4.88
CA ASP A 129 10.04 -6.13 4.25
C ASP A 129 10.71 -6.45 2.89
N ALA A 130 11.25 -5.43 2.22
CA ALA A 130 11.89 -5.56 0.91
C ALA A 130 13.09 -6.54 0.90
N LEU A 131 13.65 -6.84 2.06
CA LEU A 131 14.76 -7.79 2.22
C LEU A 131 14.30 -9.19 2.69
N GLY A 132 12.99 -9.41 2.78
CA GLY A 132 12.43 -10.71 3.15
C GLY A 132 12.35 -10.97 4.65
N ILE A 133 12.38 -9.91 5.48
CA ILE A 133 12.40 -9.99 6.95
C ILE A 133 11.01 -9.65 7.51
N TYR A 134 10.46 -10.51 8.35
CA TYR A 134 9.23 -10.24 9.11
C TYR A 134 9.55 -9.53 10.43
N SER A 135 8.61 -8.73 10.92
CA SER A 135 8.67 -8.11 12.25
C SER A 135 8.16 -9.06 13.32
N ASP A 136 8.58 -8.82 14.57
CA ASP A 136 8.21 -9.51 15.81
C ASP A 136 8.31 -11.03 15.73
N VAL A 137 9.40 -11.53 15.15
CA VAL A 137 9.68 -12.96 15.08
C VAL A 137 11.15 -13.24 15.36
N ARG A 138 11.39 -14.41 15.91
CA ARG A 138 12.72 -14.98 16.05
C ARG A 138 12.86 -16.15 15.09
N ASP A 139 13.67 -15.97 14.08
CA ASP A 139 14.03 -16.97 13.09
C ASP A 139 15.52 -17.33 13.23
N ARG A 140 15.96 -18.39 12.56
CA ARG A 140 17.38 -18.80 12.57
C ARG A 140 18.30 -17.75 11.94
N SER A 141 17.78 -16.94 11.01
CA SER A 141 18.55 -15.98 10.24
C SER A 141 18.38 -14.54 10.71
N PHE A 142 17.37 -14.24 11.54
CA PHE A 142 17.12 -12.90 12.08
C PHE A 142 16.32 -12.94 13.38
N ASP A 143 16.48 -11.90 14.20
CA ASP A 143 15.68 -11.65 15.40
C ASP A 143 15.13 -10.21 15.31
N THR A 144 13.83 -10.11 15.17
CA THR A 144 13.09 -8.85 15.09
C THR A 144 12.09 -8.71 16.23
N SER A 145 12.31 -9.44 17.33
CA SER A 145 11.43 -9.41 18.51
C SER A 145 11.17 -7.98 18.96
N GLY A 146 9.91 -7.62 19.18
CA GLY A 146 9.45 -6.29 19.57
C GLY A 146 9.31 -5.28 18.42
N LYS A 147 9.73 -5.61 17.19
CA LYS A 147 9.46 -4.81 16.00
C LYS A 147 8.06 -5.08 15.47
N LYS A 148 7.43 -4.04 14.89
CA LYS A 148 6.02 -4.11 14.49
C LYS A 148 5.73 -3.53 13.10
N PHE A 149 6.76 -3.41 12.25
CA PHE A 149 6.60 -2.93 10.88
C PHE A 149 5.83 -3.93 10.01
N LEU A 150 5.14 -3.42 9.00
CA LEU A 150 4.44 -4.17 7.95
C LEU A 150 3.42 -5.19 8.51
N ARG A 151 2.78 -4.80 9.62
CA ARG A 151 1.65 -5.49 10.26
C ARG A 151 0.60 -4.48 10.68
N GLY A 152 -0.66 -4.85 10.58
CA GLY A 152 -1.75 -4.07 11.10
C GLY A 152 -3.09 -4.66 10.71
N TYR A 153 -4.15 -4.13 11.30
CA TYR A 153 -5.51 -4.45 10.88
C TYR A 153 -6.31 -3.18 10.59
N GLN A 154 -7.36 -3.35 9.80
CA GLN A 154 -8.40 -2.38 9.58
C GLN A 154 -9.76 -3.05 9.75
N VAL A 155 -10.78 -2.27 10.10
CA VAL A 155 -12.16 -2.74 10.13
C VAL A 155 -12.83 -2.30 8.83
N THR A 156 -13.53 -3.22 8.17
CA THR A 156 -14.23 -2.90 6.92
C THR A 156 -15.31 -1.83 7.14
N ASP A 157 -15.36 -0.88 6.23
CA ASP A 157 -16.36 0.18 6.19
C ASP A 157 -17.75 -0.34 5.74
N ASN A 158 -18.73 0.56 5.62
CA ASN A 158 -20.09 0.23 5.16
C ASN A 158 -20.15 -0.32 3.72
N ASN A 159 -19.06 -0.22 2.95
CA ASN A 159 -18.90 -0.80 1.63
C ASN A 159 -18.13 -2.13 1.66
N GLY A 160 -17.82 -2.65 2.85
CA GLY A 160 -17.02 -3.85 3.03
C GLY A 160 -15.53 -3.65 2.73
N SER A 161 -15.03 -2.42 2.69
CA SER A 161 -13.66 -2.12 2.28
C SER A 161 -12.73 -1.88 3.46
N ALA A 162 -11.53 -2.48 3.40
CA ALA A 162 -10.40 -2.21 4.26
C ALA A 162 -9.19 -1.81 3.39
N GLU A 163 -8.52 -0.70 3.74
CA GLU A 163 -7.42 -0.15 2.96
C GLU A 163 -6.11 -0.15 3.75
N PHE A 164 -5.04 -0.53 3.06
CA PHE A 164 -3.68 -0.53 3.61
C PHE A 164 -2.70 0.20 2.68
N ILE A 165 -1.82 0.96 3.30
CA ILE A 165 -0.61 1.50 2.68
C ILE A 165 0.57 0.68 3.19
N THR A 166 1.26 0.03 2.28
CA THR A 166 2.40 -0.83 2.56
C THR A 166 3.50 -0.62 1.52
N ILE A 167 4.46 -1.53 1.47
CA ILE A 167 5.43 -1.63 0.37
C ILE A 167 5.22 -2.92 -0.40
N TYR A 168 5.71 -3.00 -1.62
CA TYR A 168 5.78 -4.26 -2.33
C TYR A 168 6.62 -5.25 -1.50
N PRO A 169 6.18 -6.50 -1.24
CA PRO A 169 6.94 -7.40 -0.38
C PRO A 169 8.25 -7.88 -1.03
N GLY A 170 9.25 -8.13 -0.20
CA GLY A 170 10.45 -8.83 -0.61
C GLY A 170 10.24 -10.33 -0.76
N TRP A 171 11.33 -11.07 -0.96
CA TRP A 171 11.30 -12.52 -1.06
C TRP A 171 12.19 -13.20 -0.01
N TYR A 172 11.85 -14.41 0.32
CA TYR A 172 12.69 -15.31 1.13
C TYR A 172 12.65 -16.74 0.57
N PRO A 173 13.67 -17.57 0.85
CA PRO A 173 13.78 -18.90 0.25
C PRO A 173 12.57 -19.80 0.53
N GLY A 174 12.17 -20.58 -0.48
CA GLY A 174 11.10 -21.56 -0.39
C GLY A 174 9.69 -21.02 -0.61
N ARG A 175 9.51 -19.70 -0.71
CA ARG A 175 8.21 -19.07 -0.96
C ARG A 175 8.28 -18.10 -2.14
N THR A 176 7.20 -18.07 -2.90
CA THR A 176 6.97 -16.95 -3.84
C THR A 176 6.59 -15.69 -3.11
N VAL A 177 6.65 -14.55 -3.78
CA VAL A 177 6.35 -13.22 -3.20
C VAL A 177 4.87 -13.13 -2.85
N HIS A 178 4.56 -12.78 -1.60
CA HIS A 178 3.19 -12.77 -1.10
C HIS A 178 2.98 -11.81 0.06
N ILE A 179 1.71 -11.47 0.28
CA ILE A 179 1.19 -10.78 1.46
C ILE A 179 0.17 -11.71 2.11
N HIS A 180 0.23 -11.87 3.42
CA HIS A 180 -0.79 -12.59 4.17
C HIS A 180 -1.94 -11.66 4.54
N PHE A 181 -3.14 -12.19 4.58
CA PHE A 181 -4.29 -11.52 5.17
C PHE A 181 -5.19 -12.50 5.92
N LYS A 182 -5.88 -11.98 6.93
CA LYS A 182 -6.86 -12.72 7.71
C LYS A 182 -8.10 -11.85 7.90
N ILE A 183 -9.28 -12.42 7.70
CA ILE A 183 -10.55 -11.75 7.91
C ILE A 183 -11.24 -12.43 9.08
N ARG A 184 -11.61 -11.64 10.09
CA ARG A 184 -12.29 -12.11 11.29
C ARG A 184 -13.61 -11.36 11.42
N THR A 185 -14.71 -12.07 11.56
CA THR A 185 -15.96 -11.47 12.02
C THR A 185 -15.93 -11.30 13.53
N ASP A 186 -16.88 -10.54 14.09
CA ASP A 186 -16.89 -10.22 15.52
C ASP A 186 -16.72 -11.47 16.40
N ALA A 187 -15.61 -11.51 17.13
CA ALA A 187 -15.29 -12.58 18.07
C ALA A 187 -16.29 -12.67 19.25
N ALA A 188 -17.08 -11.63 19.49
CA ALA A 188 -18.14 -11.64 20.50
C ALA A 188 -19.42 -12.34 20.02
N SER A 189 -19.58 -12.56 18.70
CA SER A 189 -20.69 -13.33 18.18
C SER A 189 -20.48 -14.83 18.42
N ARG A 190 -21.54 -15.58 18.71
CA ARG A 190 -21.51 -17.05 18.80
C ARG A 190 -21.12 -17.73 17.47
N ARG A 191 -20.96 -16.95 16.40
CA ARG A 191 -20.63 -17.37 15.03
C ARG A 191 -19.43 -16.60 14.51
N ALA A 192 -18.38 -16.48 15.33
CA ALA A 192 -17.10 -15.94 14.85
C ALA A 192 -16.62 -16.79 13.66
N TYR A 193 -16.37 -16.11 12.56
CA TYR A 193 -15.82 -16.70 11.34
C TYR A 193 -14.43 -16.16 11.11
N GLU A 194 -13.51 -17.03 10.74
CA GLU A 194 -12.15 -16.66 10.39
C GLU A 194 -11.80 -17.22 9.02
N PHE A 195 -11.20 -16.39 8.18
CA PHE A 195 -10.70 -16.75 6.87
C PHE A 195 -9.27 -16.26 6.73
N THR A 196 -8.34 -17.16 6.41
CA THR A 196 -6.93 -16.80 6.19
C THR A 196 -6.50 -17.18 4.78
N SER A 197 -5.77 -16.28 4.12
CA SER A 197 -5.20 -16.53 2.81
C SER A 197 -3.98 -15.63 2.53
N GLN A 198 -3.55 -15.63 1.26
CA GLN A 198 -2.39 -14.88 0.81
C GLN A 198 -2.72 -14.16 -0.51
N LEU A 199 -2.16 -12.98 -0.71
CA LEU A 199 -2.15 -12.29 -2.00
C LEU A 199 -0.81 -12.56 -2.68
N TYR A 200 -0.86 -12.85 -3.96
CA TYR A 200 0.32 -13.04 -4.81
C TYR A 200 0.37 -11.98 -5.89
N PHE A 201 1.42 -11.99 -6.70
CA PHE A 201 1.69 -10.99 -7.71
C PHE A 201 2.04 -11.65 -9.04
N GLU A 202 1.80 -10.93 -10.13
CA GLU A 202 2.29 -11.32 -11.44
C GLU A 202 3.83 -11.32 -11.45
N GLU A 203 4.40 -12.36 -12.08
CA GLU A 203 5.86 -12.53 -12.14
C GLU A 203 6.57 -11.34 -12.80
N SER A 204 5.98 -10.83 -13.90
CA SER A 204 6.53 -9.69 -14.64
C SER A 204 6.61 -8.42 -13.81
N ILE A 205 5.59 -8.14 -13.00
CA ILE A 205 5.59 -6.98 -12.10
C ILE A 205 6.63 -7.18 -11.00
N THR A 206 6.74 -8.38 -10.46
CA THR A 206 7.75 -8.70 -9.44
C THR A 206 9.16 -8.54 -10.00
N ASP A 207 9.42 -9.01 -11.21
CA ASP A 207 10.72 -8.86 -11.86
C ASP A 207 11.09 -7.38 -12.05
N GLU A 208 10.13 -6.55 -12.45
CA GLU A 208 10.34 -5.12 -12.62
C GLU A 208 10.64 -4.41 -11.28
N VAL A 209 9.91 -4.74 -10.23
CA VAL A 209 10.12 -4.20 -8.87
C VAL A 209 11.52 -4.56 -8.37
N TYR A 210 11.97 -5.78 -8.60
CA TYR A 210 13.21 -6.30 -8.05
C TYR A 210 14.48 -5.81 -8.77
N LEU A 211 14.33 -5.07 -9.85
CA LEU A 211 15.43 -4.30 -10.46
C LEU A 211 15.74 -3.00 -9.71
N GLN A 212 14.88 -2.60 -8.75
CA GLN A 212 14.97 -1.32 -8.06
C GLN A 212 15.46 -1.50 -6.60
N ALA A 213 16.07 -0.43 -6.05
CA ALA A 213 16.41 -0.40 -4.63
C ALA A 213 15.11 -0.34 -3.77
N PRO A 214 15.11 -0.99 -2.59
CA PRO A 214 16.21 -1.77 -2.00
C PRO A 214 16.25 -3.24 -2.46
N TYR A 215 15.27 -3.74 -3.22
CA TYR A 215 15.10 -5.15 -3.59
C TYR A 215 16.29 -5.74 -4.36
N VAL A 216 16.92 -4.95 -5.24
CA VAL A 216 18.05 -5.39 -6.06
C VAL A 216 19.22 -5.90 -5.21
N SER A 217 19.38 -5.37 -3.98
CA SER A 217 20.43 -5.79 -3.07
C SER A 217 20.26 -7.23 -2.55
N ARG A 218 19.02 -7.75 -2.57
CA ARG A 218 18.69 -9.10 -2.14
C ARG A 218 19.07 -10.16 -3.18
N GLY A 219 19.34 -9.73 -4.41
CA GLY A 219 19.62 -10.64 -5.53
C GLY A 219 18.35 -11.29 -6.10
N ARG A 220 18.57 -12.31 -6.94
CA ARG A 220 17.46 -12.98 -7.64
C ARG A 220 16.65 -13.85 -6.69
N ARG A 221 15.32 -13.75 -6.77
CA ARG A 221 14.41 -14.66 -6.06
C ARG A 221 14.59 -16.08 -6.54
N THR A 222 14.47 -17.02 -5.61
CA THR A 222 14.73 -18.44 -5.87
C THR A 222 13.46 -19.25 -6.11
N THR A 223 12.29 -18.70 -5.77
CA THR A 223 11.00 -19.40 -5.85
C THR A 223 10.00 -18.55 -6.64
N MET A 224 9.57 -19.08 -7.76
CA MET A 224 8.52 -18.49 -8.61
C MET A 224 7.16 -19.01 -8.20
N ASN A 225 6.07 -18.38 -8.68
CA ASN A 225 4.70 -18.79 -8.36
C ASN A 225 4.47 -20.30 -8.58
N THR A 226 4.83 -20.80 -9.76
CA THR A 226 4.64 -22.21 -10.09
C THR A 226 5.51 -23.18 -9.30
N MET A 227 6.56 -22.70 -8.66
CA MET A 227 7.47 -23.49 -7.82
C MET A 227 7.01 -23.58 -6.36
N ASP A 228 6.17 -22.65 -5.91
CA ASP A 228 5.67 -22.59 -4.53
C ASP A 228 4.53 -23.60 -4.32
N GLY A 229 4.72 -24.51 -3.36
CA GLY A 229 3.71 -25.54 -3.05
C GLY A 229 2.40 -25.00 -2.50
N ILE A 230 2.40 -23.81 -1.89
CA ILE A 230 1.18 -23.16 -1.40
C ILE A 230 0.46 -22.47 -2.57
N PHE A 231 1.20 -21.73 -3.40
CA PHE A 231 0.63 -21.11 -4.60
C PHE A 231 -0.08 -22.14 -5.52
N ARG A 232 0.53 -23.30 -5.75
CA ARG A 232 -0.06 -24.36 -6.59
C ARG A 232 -1.43 -24.87 -6.12
N ARG A 233 -1.85 -24.52 -4.90
CA ARG A 233 -3.17 -24.85 -4.34
C ARG A 233 -4.17 -23.70 -4.51
N GLY A 234 -4.23 -23.10 -5.70
CA GLY A 234 -5.19 -22.06 -6.04
C GLY A 234 -4.67 -20.63 -5.89
N GLY A 235 -3.36 -20.44 -5.81
CA GLY A 235 -2.75 -19.10 -5.77
C GLY A 235 -2.99 -18.27 -7.02
N ASP A 236 -3.28 -18.91 -8.16
CA ASP A 236 -3.71 -18.22 -9.39
C ASP A 236 -4.97 -17.37 -9.18
N ARG A 237 -5.88 -17.80 -8.31
CA ARG A 237 -7.09 -17.05 -7.92
C ARG A 237 -6.84 -16.00 -6.86
N LEU A 238 -5.63 -15.90 -6.34
CA LEU A 238 -5.20 -15.01 -5.27
C LEU A 238 -4.19 -13.95 -5.75
N ILE A 239 -3.98 -13.83 -7.06
CA ILE A 239 -3.13 -12.79 -7.64
C ILE A 239 -3.82 -11.44 -7.46
N LEU A 240 -3.17 -10.53 -6.74
CA LEU A 240 -3.55 -9.14 -6.65
C LEU A 240 -3.17 -8.43 -7.95
N GLN A 241 -4.16 -8.08 -8.75
CA GLN A 241 -3.95 -7.27 -9.94
C GLN A 241 -3.57 -5.86 -9.52
N VAL A 242 -2.34 -5.46 -9.78
CA VAL A 242 -1.84 -4.13 -9.43
C VAL A 242 -1.70 -3.25 -10.68
N VAL A 243 -2.01 -1.98 -10.52
CA VAL A 243 -1.78 -0.95 -11.52
C VAL A 243 -0.71 0.02 -11.03
N ARG A 244 0.15 0.46 -11.94
CA ARG A 244 1.18 1.44 -11.65
C ARG A 244 0.52 2.79 -11.31
N GLN A 245 1.04 3.44 -10.31
CA GLN A 245 0.69 4.78 -9.87
C GLN A 245 1.90 5.72 -10.04
N ALA A 246 1.71 7.02 -9.83
CA ALA A 246 2.82 7.98 -9.86
C ALA A 246 3.95 7.61 -8.87
N GLN A 247 3.57 7.01 -7.74
CA GLN A 247 4.52 6.46 -6.76
C GLN A 247 4.09 5.03 -6.40
N GLY A 248 4.72 4.03 -7.03
CA GLY A 248 4.48 2.62 -6.72
C GLY A 248 3.27 2.01 -7.42
N TYR A 249 2.49 1.21 -6.70
CA TYR A 249 1.38 0.41 -7.23
C TYR A 249 0.13 0.50 -6.35
N ALA A 250 -1.01 0.22 -6.95
CA ALA A 250 -2.26 0.04 -6.23
C ALA A 250 -3.02 -1.18 -6.77
N GLY A 251 -3.68 -1.92 -5.89
CA GLY A 251 -4.54 -3.04 -6.26
C GLY A 251 -5.76 -3.14 -5.36
N ALA A 252 -6.85 -3.66 -5.90
CA ALA A 252 -8.03 -4.02 -5.15
C ALA A 252 -8.31 -5.50 -5.30
N PHE A 253 -8.73 -6.14 -4.21
CA PHE A 253 -8.99 -7.57 -4.15
C PHE A 253 -10.36 -7.84 -3.58
N ASP A 254 -11.21 -8.47 -4.40
CA ASP A 254 -12.56 -8.85 -4.01
C ASP A 254 -12.58 -10.25 -3.42
N ILE A 255 -13.27 -10.41 -2.29
CA ILE A 255 -13.47 -11.69 -1.63
C ILE A 255 -14.88 -11.80 -1.07
N GLY A 256 -15.58 -12.88 -1.44
CA GLY A 256 -16.87 -13.27 -0.88
C GLY A 256 -16.69 -14.40 0.14
N LEU A 257 -17.26 -14.20 1.33
CA LEU A 257 -17.23 -15.17 2.43
C LEU A 257 -18.61 -15.78 2.61
N GLN A 258 -18.66 -17.10 2.66
CA GLN A 258 -19.88 -17.84 2.98
C GLN A 258 -19.94 -18.03 4.51
N ILE A 259 -20.55 -17.06 5.18
CA ILE A 259 -20.74 -17.08 6.64
C ILE A 259 -22.08 -17.75 6.93
N VAL A 260 -22.04 -18.94 7.55
CA VAL A 260 -23.21 -19.76 7.87
C VAL A 260 -23.71 -19.50 9.29
#